data_4e9dc0d8dc8251cece5e551927b0b48d
#
_entry.id   4e9dc0d8dc8251cece5e551927b0b48d
#
_cell.length_a   1.000
_cell.length_b   1.000
_cell.length_c   1.000
_cell.angle_alpha   90.00
_cell.angle_beta   90.00
_cell.angle_gamma   90.00
#
_symmetry.space_group_name_H-M   'P 1'
#
loop_
_entity.id
_entity.type
_entity.pdbx_description
1 polymer ?
#
loop_
_entity_poly.entity_id
_entity_poly.type
_entity_poly.pdbx_seq_one_letter_code
_entity_poly.pdbx_strand_id
1 'polypeptide(L)'
;VLQVSDGVARIYGLRNAEANELLEFENGIMAIVMNLEEDNVGAVLLGPTDQIKEGMVVKRTKRIASINVGEGMLGRVIGPLGVPLDGRGQIGGELCEMPLERKAPGVIFRQPVNQPLQTGLKSVDAMIPIGRGQRELIIGDRQTGKTSIAIDTILNQKSNYEAGKPVYCIYVAIGQKGSTVASLVNTLRERGAMDYTIVVAATAADPAALQYFAPFAGAAIGEYFRDTGRDALVVYDDLSKQAVAYREVSLILRRPSGREAYPGDIFYLHSRLLERAAKIINQQEVAEQMNDLPPSLKGKVKACLLYTSP
;
A
#
# COMPACT_ATOMS: atom_id res chain seq x y z
N VAL A 1 -19.98 14.72 15.56
CA VAL A 1 -19.85 13.32 15.96
C VAL A 1 -21.06 12.90 16.77
N LEU A 2 -21.73 11.81 16.35
CA LEU A 2 -22.86 11.22 17.09
C LEU A 2 -22.39 10.19 18.11
N GLN A 3 -21.47 9.35 17.69
CA GLN A 3 -20.97 8.24 18.49
C GLN A 3 -19.54 7.90 18.10
N VAL A 4 -18.72 7.51 19.05
CA VAL A 4 -17.37 6.98 18.85
C VAL A 4 -17.24 5.64 19.55
N SER A 5 -16.73 4.62 18.87
CA SER A 5 -16.45 3.31 19.43
C SER A 5 -15.34 2.63 18.63
N ASP A 6 -14.36 2.07 19.34
CA ASP A 6 -13.34 1.15 18.80
C ASP A 6 -12.69 1.57 17.47
N GLY A 7 -12.33 2.86 17.34
CA GLY A 7 -11.68 3.38 16.14
C GLY A 7 -12.63 3.77 15.01
N VAL A 8 -13.94 3.78 15.25
CA VAL A 8 -14.95 4.25 14.28
C VAL A 8 -15.75 5.39 14.89
N ALA A 9 -16.00 6.45 14.10
CA ALA A 9 -16.88 7.54 14.44
C ALA A 9 -18.10 7.53 13.52
N ARG A 10 -19.29 7.70 14.10
CA ARG A 10 -20.52 8.01 13.38
C ARG A 10 -20.75 9.51 13.42
N ILE A 11 -20.89 10.11 12.26
CA ILE A 11 -20.91 11.56 12.09
C ILE A 11 -22.24 11.95 11.44
N TYR A 12 -23.00 12.82 12.08
CA TYR A 12 -24.25 13.35 11.53
C TYR A 12 -23.98 14.43 10.46
N GLY A 13 -24.81 14.45 9.45
CA GLY A 13 -24.65 15.41 8.35
C GLY A 13 -23.66 14.92 7.31
N LEU A 14 -22.79 15.78 6.81
CA LEU A 14 -21.82 15.48 5.76
C LEU A 14 -22.46 14.82 4.50
N ARG A 15 -23.67 15.26 4.12
CA ARG A 15 -24.48 14.68 3.02
C ARG A 15 -23.74 14.55 1.68
N ASN A 16 -22.72 15.36 1.48
CA ASN A 16 -21.93 15.36 0.25
C ASN A 16 -20.57 14.64 0.42
N ALA A 17 -20.37 13.89 1.50
CA ALA A 17 -19.16 13.11 1.69
C ALA A 17 -19.07 11.99 0.66
N GLU A 18 -17.86 11.71 0.20
CA GLU A 18 -17.58 10.65 -0.76
C GLU A 18 -16.94 9.44 -0.06
N ALA A 19 -17.15 8.26 -0.60
CA ALA A 19 -16.45 7.07 -0.10
C ALA A 19 -14.92 7.24 -0.22
N ASN A 20 -14.18 6.82 0.80
CA ASN A 20 -12.73 7.01 0.93
C ASN A 20 -12.27 8.47 1.05
N GLU A 21 -13.18 9.43 1.27
CA GLU A 21 -12.81 10.81 1.55
C GLU A 21 -12.17 10.93 2.94
N LEU A 22 -11.13 11.74 3.03
CA LEU A 22 -10.52 12.13 4.30
C LEU A 22 -11.39 13.17 5.01
N LEU A 23 -11.64 12.94 6.28
CA LEU A 23 -12.28 13.88 7.20
C LEU A 23 -11.27 14.36 8.23
N GLU A 24 -11.41 15.59 8.67
CA GLU A 24 -10.57 16.20 9.70
C GLU A 24 -11.41 16.59 10.91
N PHE A 25 -11.04 16.11 12.07
CA PHE A 25 -11.62 16.52 13.34
C PHE A 25 -11.01 17.83 13.82
N GLU A 26 -11.71 18.56 14.69
CA GLU A 26 -11.23 19.84 15.23
C GLU A 26 -9.90 19.76 15.98
N ASN A 27 -9.51 18.59 16.45
CA ASN A 27 -8.22 18.32 17.09
C ASN A 27 -7.12 17.87 16.10
N GLY A 28 -7.38 17.90 14.78
CA GLY A 28 -6.45 17.51 13.73
C GLY A 28 -6.35 16.01 13.46
N ILE A 29 -7.09 15.17 14.17
CA ILE A 29 -7.15 13.73 13.87
C ILE A 29 -7.90 13.53 12.56
N MET A 30 -7.35 12.66 11.72
CA MET A 30 -7.95 12.31 10.43
C MET A 30 -8.78 11.03 10.54
N ALA A 31 -9.81 10.95 9.70
CA ALA A 31 -10.59 9.73 9.50
C ALA A 31 -10.88 9.51 8.01
N ILE A 32 -11.22 8.28 7.65
CA ILE A 32 -11.62 7.93 6.28
C ILE A 32 -13.09 7.50 6.27
N VAL A 33 -13.86 8.04 5.36
CA VAL A 33 -15.25 7.66 5.12
C VAL A 33 -15.31 6.24 4.57
N MET A 34 -15.98 5.34 5.29
CA MET A 34 -16.11 3.93 4.91
C MET A 34 -17.56 3.52 4.68
N ASN A 35 -18.52 4.24 5.29
CA ASN A 35 -19.93 3.93 5.17
C ASN A 35 -20.71 5.23 4.95
N LEU A 36 -21.59 5.24 3.96
CA LEU A 36 -22.49 6.35 3.67
C LEU A 36 -23.90 5.87 3.93
N GLU A 37 -24.54 6.44 4.94
CA GLU A 37 -25.93 6.19 5.30
C GLU A 37 -26.76 7.46 5.05
N GLU A 38 -28.07 7.37 5.09
CA GLU A 38 -28.96 8.46 4.72
C GLU A 38 -28.75 9.73 5.59
N ASP A 39 -28.59 9.54 6.90
CA ASP A 39 -28.47 10.64 7.87
C ASP A 39 -27.09 10.73 8.53
N ASN A 40 -26.23 9.74 8.36
CA ASN A 40 -24.93 9.71 8.99
C ASN A 40 -23.85 9.08 8.10
N VAL A 41 -22.60 9.36 8.47
CA VAL A 41 -21.42 8.82 7.82
C VAL A 41 -20.61 8.01 8.84
N GLY A 42 -20.30 6.76 8.50
CA GLY A 42 -19.37 5.93 9.25
C GLY A 42 -17.95 6.19 8.78
N ALA A 43 -17.12 6.72 9.66
CA ALA A 43 -15.71 7.01 9.37
C ALA A 43 -14.79 6.26 10.31
N VAL A 44 -13.70 5.71 9.77
CA VAL A 44 -12.67 4.99 10.52
C VAL A 44 -11.55 5.93 10.88
N LEU A 45 -11.20 5.99 12.17
CA LEU A 45 -10.19 6.90 12.70
C LEU A 45 -8.79 6.43 12.32
N LEU A 46 -7.94 7.38 11.93
CA LEU A 46 -6.54 7.16 11.60
C LEU A 46 -5.59 7.56 12.75
N GLY A 47 -6.16 7.79 13.91
CA GLY A 47 -5.43 8.19 15.12
C GLY A 47 -6.09 7.65 16.38
N PRO A 48 -5.61 8.10 17.56
CA PRO A 48 -6.09 7.61 18.84
C PRO A 48 -7.57 7.93 19.06
N THR A 49 -8.34 6.90 19.42
CA THR A 49 -9.80 7.01 19.64
C THR A 49 -10.15 7.80 20.90
N ASP A 50 -9.31 7.72 21.93
CA ASP A 50 -9.49 8.38 23.23
C ASP A 50 -9.52 9.91 23.15
N GLN A 51 -9.00 10.48 22.07
CA GLN A 51 -9.00 11.94 21.82
C GLN A 51 -10.24 12.44 21.07
N ILE A 52 -11.12 11.54 20.65
CA ILE A 52 -12.36 11.89 19.94
C ILE A 52 -13.54 11.78 20.91
N LYS A 53 -14.39 12.80 20.93
CA LYS A 53 -15.57 12.85 21.79
C LYS A 53 -16.84 13.09 20.98
N GLU A 54 -17.97 12.64 21.52
CA GLU A 54 -19.28 12.98 20.99
C GLU A 54 -19.47 14.49 21.01
N GLY A 55 -20.14 15.02 20.01
CA GLY A 55 -20.34 16.45 19.82
C GLY A 55 -19.21 17.19 19.09
N MET A 56 -18.04 16.58 18.90
CA MET A 56 -16.94 17.20 18.16
C MET A 56 -17.34 17.54 16.72
N VAL A 57 -16.81 18.64 16.22
CA VAL A 57 -17.00 19.09 14.84
C VAL A 57 -16.04 18.36 13.91
N VAL A 58 -16.56 17.95 12.75
CA VAL A 58 -15.79 17.28 11.70
C VAL A 58 -15.94 18.02 10.40
N LYS A 59 -14.86 18.21 9.68
CA LYS A 59 -14.83 18.89 8.38
C LYS A 59 -14.47 17.93 7.27
N ARG A 60 -15.11 18.09 6.11
CA ARG A 60 -14.68 17.43 4.86
C ARG A 60 -13.40 18.07 4.37
N THR A 61 -12.44 17.25 3.98
CA THR A 61 -11.23 17.76 3.30
C THR A 61 -11.41 17.87 1.79
N LYS A 62 -12.44 17.23 1.22
CA LYS A 62 -12.67 17.04 -0.22
C LYS A 62 -11.49 16.34 -0.92
N ARG A 63 -10.72 15.57 -0.18
CA ARG A 63 -9.58 14.79 -0.67
C ARG A 63 -9.85 13.32 -0.40
N ILE A 64 -9.67 12.52 -1.41
CA ILE A 64 -9.70 11.05 -1.28
C ILE A 64 -8.41 10.60 -0.58
N ALA A 65 -8.50 9.55 0.21
CA ALA A 65 -7.37 8.99 0.93
C ALA A 65 -6.20 8.71 -0.02
N SER A 66 -5.11 9.41 0.19
CA SER A 66 -3.92 9.42 -0.67
C SER A 66 -2.64 9.45 0.15
N ILE A 67 -1.56 9.07 -0.48
CA ILE A 67 -0.20 9.12 0.07
C ILE A 67 0.69 9.94 -0.88
N ASN A 68 1.52 10.80 -0.31
CA ASN A 68 2.52 11.54 -1.08
C ASN A 68 3.75 10.67 -1.30
N VAL A 69 4.05 10.33 -2.55
CA VAL A 69 5.12 9.40 -2.94
C VAL A 69 6.18 10.11 -3.74
N GLY A 70 7.43 9.78 -3.49
CA GLY A 70 8.59 10.30 -4.23
C GLY A 70 9.87 9.55 -3.90
N GLU A 71 10.95 9.89 -4.60
CA GLU A 71 12.26 9.25 -4.40
C GLU A 71 12.83 9.48 -2.99
N GLY A 72 12.45 10.58 -2.34
CA GLY A 72 12.84 10.86 -0.96
C GLY A 72 12.35 9.84 0.07
N MET A 73 11.46 8.93 -0.33
CA MET A 73 11.02 7.80 0.50
C MET A 73 12.01 6.63 0.54
N LEU A 74 12.95 6.55 -0.40
CA LEU A 74 13.95 5.49 -0.43
C LEU A 74 14.80 5.52 0.85
N GLY A 75 15.03 4.36 1.42
CA GLY A 75 15.76 4.20 2.67
C GLY A 75 14.96 4.58 3.94
N ARG A 76 13.66 4.91 3.81
CA ARG A 76 12.82 5.36 4.91
C ARG A 76 11.88 4.26 5.41
N VAL A 77 11.50 4.41 6.67
CA VAL A 77 10.41 3.64 7.30
C VAL A 77 9.26 4.59 7.55
N ILE A 78 8.11 4.28 6.97
CA ILE A 78 6.93 5.15 6.97
C ILE A 78 5.67 4.40 7.40
N GLY A 79 4.69 5.14 7.89
CA GLY A 79 3.34 4.63 8.11
C GLY A 79 2.49 4.61 6.83
N PRO A 80 1.30 4.01 6.87
CA PRO A 80 0.40 3.88 5.71
C PRO A 80 -0.06 5.22 5.10
N LEU A 81 0.03 6.31 5.84
CA LEU A 81 -0.29 7.66 5.37
C LEU A 81 0.94 8.48 4.95
N GLY A 82 2.11 7.83 4.84
CA GLY A 82 3.37 8.50 4.49
C GLY A 82 4.05 9.23 5.65
N VAL A 83 3.58 9.07 6.87
CA VAL A 83 4.20 9.67 8.07
C VAL A 83 5.52 8.94 8.36
N PRO A 84 6.66 9.65 8.45
CA PRO A 84 7.93 9.02 8.82
C PRO A 84 7.91 8.42 10.23
N LEU A 85 8.38 7.19 10.36
CA LEU A 85 8.49 6.45 11.62
C LEU A 85 9.94 6.23 12.07
N ASP A 86 10.90 6.65 11.27
CA ASP A 86 12.35 6.40 11.46
C ASP A 86 13.09 7.52 12.19
N GLY A 87 12.38 8.54 12.66
CA GLY A 87 12.96 9.68 13.38
C GLY A 87 13.86 10.61 12.54
N ARG A 88 13.88 10.45 11.21
CA ARG A 88 14.74 11.25 10.32
C ARG A 88 14.08 12.54 9.79
N GLY A 89 12.99 12.99 10.42
CA GLY A 89 12.24 14.17 9.98
C GLY A 89 11.41 13.92 8.71
N GLN A 90 10.89 15.00 8.15
CA GLN A 90 10.00 14.96 6.99
C GLN A 90 10.68 14.38 5.75
N ILE A 91 9.88 13.80 4.85
CA ILE A 91 10.33 13.28 3.57
C ILE A 91 10.58 14.47 2.64
N GLY A 92 11.81 14.57 2.15
CA GLY A 92 12.21 15.62 1.21
C GLY A 92 11.98 15.23 -0.24
N GLY A 93 12.24 16.19 -1.15
CA GLY A 93 12.16 15.99 -2.60
C GLY A 93 10.79 16.28 -3.19
N GLU A 94 10.68 16.02 -4.49
CA GLU A 94 9.41 16.15 -5.20
C GLU A 94 8.49 14.98 -4.84
N LEU A 95 7.29 15.29 -4.38
CA LEU A 95 6.29 14.30 -3.99
C LEU A 95 5.08 14.39 -4.92
N CYS A 96 4.59 13.23 -5.32
CA CYS A 96 3.36 13.07 -6.11
C CYS A 96 2.27 12.48 -5.23
N GLU A 97 1.10 13.07 -5.25
CA GLU A 97 -0.07 12.53 -4.54
C GLU A 97 -0.62 11.32 -5.27
N MET A 98 -0.63 10.17 -4.60
CA MET A 98 -1.10 8.88 -5.12
C MET A 98 -2.30 8.40 -4.30
N PRO A 99 -3.46 8.12 -4.91
CA PRO A 99 -4.60 7.59 -4.18
C PRO A 99 -4.28 6.20 -3.63
N LEU A 100 -4.71 5.93 -2.40
CA LEU A 100 -4.54 4.62 -1.77
C LEU A 100 -5.32 3.54 -2.53
N GLU A 101 -6.57 3.83 -2.85
CA GLU A 101 -7.40 2.96 -3.70
C GLU A 101 -7.44 3.51 -5.13
N ARG A 102 -7.01 2.69 -6.06
CA ARG A 102 -6.97 2.98 -7.50
C ARG A 102 -7.37 1.74 -8.26
N LYS A 103 -8.11 1.91 -9.35
CA LYS A 103 -8.41 0.79 -10.26
C LYS A 103 -7.14 0.29 -10.92
N ALA A 104 -7.05 -1.04 -11.05
CA ALA A 104 -5.97 -1.66 -11.78
C ALA A 104 -5.96 -1.22 -13.25
N PRO A 105 -4.79 -1.16 -13.92
CA PRO A 105 -4.71 -0.88 -15.35
C PRO A 105 -5.57 -1.85 -16.16
N GLY A 106 -6.37 -1.32 -17.09
CA GLY A 106 -7.18 -2.11 -18.00
C GLY A 106 -6.31 -2.97 -18.95
N VAL A 107 -6.93 -3.93 -19.63
CA VAL A 107 -6.23 -4.92 -20.48
C VAL A 107 -5.38 -4.26 -21.57
N ILE A 108 -5.87 -3.21 -22.20
CA ILE A 108 -5.17 -2.47 -23.28
C ILE A 108 -3.87 -1.78 -22.81
N PHE A 109 -3.75 -1.51 -21.51
CA PHE A 109 -2.56 -0.86 -20.93
C PHE A 109 -1.51 -1.85 -20.44
N ARG A 110 -1.78 -3.16 -20.56
CA ARG A 110 -0.88 -4.22 -20.10
C ARG A 110 -0.14 -4.85 -21.27
N GLN A 111 1.05 -5.34 -20.98
CA GLN A 111 1.79 -6.21 -21.88
C GLN A 111 2.10 -7.56 -21.19
N PRO A 112 2.41 -8.60 -21.98
CA PRO A 112 2.81 -9.89 -21.42
C PRO A 112 4.02 -9.77 -20.50
N VAL A 113 4.04 -10.58 -19.43
CA VAL A 113 5.18 -10.71 -18.54
C VAL A 113 6.24 -11.56 -19.24
N ASN A 114 7.36 -10.95 -19.61
CA ASN A 114 8.45 -11.58 -20.36
C ASN A 114 9.84 -11.30 -19.78
N GLN A 115 9.90 -10.64 -18.61
CA GLN A 115 11.15 -10.27 -17.96
C GLN A 115 11.21 -10.90 -16.56
N PRO A 116 12.21 -11.75 -16.25
CA PRO A 116 12.30 -12.40 -14.96
C PRO A 116 12.68 -11.41 -13.85
N LEU A 117 12.12 -11.66 -12.66
CA LEU A 117 12.59 -11.14 -11.40
C LEU A 117 13.44 -12.23 -10.74
N GLN A 118 14.73 -12.02 -10.63
CA GLN A 118 15.61 -12.99 -10.00
C GLN A 118 15.55 -12.87 -8.49
N THR A 119 15.09 -13.93 -7.84
CA THR A 119 14.96 -13.99 -6.38
C THR A 119 16.27 -14.34 -5.68
N GLY A 120 17.23 -14.92 -6.41
CA GLY A 120 18.47 -15.48 -5.85
C GLY A 120 18.27 -16.89 -5.23
N LEU A 121 17.05 -17.39 -5.24
CA LEU A 121 16.72 -18.74 -4.77
C LEU A 121 16.70 -19.70 -5.97
N LYS A 122 17.67 -20.59 -6.06
CA LYS A 122 17.83 -21.50 -7.21
C LYS A 122 16.57 -22.31 -7.51
N SER A 123 15.86 -22.76 -6.50
CA SER A 123 14.62 -23.53 -6.67
C SER A 123 13.51 -22.71 -7.31
N VAL A 124 13.40 -21.43 -6.96
CA VAL A 124 12.40 -20.53 -7.55
C VAL A 124 12.82 -20.12 -8.96
N ASP A 125 14.03 -19.57 -9.09
CA ASP A 125 14.50 -19.00 -10.36
C ASP A 125 14.63 -20.03 -11.49
N ALA A 126 14.93 -21.31 -11.16
CA ALA A 126 15.09 -22.36 -12.14
C ALA A 126 13.80 -23.14 -12.46
N MET A 127 12.89 -23.28 -11.51
CA MET A 127 11.71 -24.15 -11.66
C MET A 127 10.39 -23.40 -11.83
N ILE A 128 10.23 -22.28 -11.13
CA ILE A 128 9.00 -21.45 -11.12
C ILE A 128 9.37 -19.98 -11.16
N PRO A 129 10.04 -19.50 -12.22
CA PRO A 129 10.54 -18.14 -12.29
C PRO A 129 9.40 -17.11 -12.15
N ILE A 130 9.66 -16.07 -11.35
CA ILE A 130 8.74 -14.96 -11.17
C ILE A 130 9.05 -13.89 -12.21
N GLY A 131 8.01 -13.31 -12.82
CA GLY A 131 8.17 -12.25 -13.80
C GLY A 131 7.83 -10.87 -13.24
N ARG A 132 8.47 -9.83 -13.77
CA ARG A 132 8.16 -8.43 -13.43
C ARG A 132 6.77 -8.07 -13.96
N GLY A 133 5.87 -7.73 -13.03
CA GLY A 133 4.44 -7.53 -13.28
C GLY A 133 3.56 -8.72 -12.89
N GLN A 134 4.16 -9.82 -12.43
CA GLN A 134 3.48 -10.99 -11.90
C GLN A 134 3.10 -10.80 -10.44
N ARG A 135 2.19 -11.65 -9.98
CA ARG A 135 1.84 -11.87 -8.57
C ARG A 135 2.27 -13.27 -8.17
N GLU A 136 2.86 -13.40 -7.00
CA GLU A 136 3.27 -14.68 -6.45
C GLU A 136 2.79 -14.81 -5.01
N LEU A 137 2.26 -15.97 -4.64
CA LEU A 137 1.82 -16.27 -3.31
C LEU A 137 2.85 -17.15 -2.60
N ILE A 138 3.37 -16.67 -1.47
CA ILE A 138 4.19 -17.47 -0.56
C ILE A 138 3.28 -17.93 0.58
N ILE A 139 2.91 -19.20 0.59
CA ILE A 139 2.02 -19.81 1.58
C ILE A 139 2.77 -20.86 2.41
N GLY A 140 2.44 -20.93 3.70
CA GLY A 140 3.02 -21.90 4.64
C GLY A 140 2.65 -21.56 6.08
N ASP A 141 2.91 -22.48 6.98
CA ASP A 141 2.68 -22.32 8.42
C ASP A 141 3.59 -21.26 9.05
N ARG A 142 3.36 -20.97 10.32
CA ARG A 142 4.22 -20.04 11.07
C ARG A 142 5.66 -20.56 11.12
N GLN A 143 6.64 -19.67 11.01
CA GLN A 143 8.08 -19.97 11.10
C GLN A 143 8.62 -20.91 10.00
N THR A 144 7.94 -21.03 8.87
CA THR A 144 8.40 -21.84 7.71
C THR A 144 9.33 -21.09 6.75
N GLY A 145 9.74 -19.86 7.10
CA GLY A 145 10.69 -19.09 6.29
C GLY A 145 10.06 -18.18 5.22
N LYS A 146 8.75 -17.96 5.23
CA LYS A 146 8.07 -17.07 4.25
C LYS A 146 8.72 -15.67 4.15
N THR A 147 8.92 -15.04 5.31
CA THR A 147 9.57 -13.72 5.39
C THR A 147 11.01 -13.77 4.90
N SER A 148 11.75 -14.86 5.17
CA SER A 148 13.13 -15.03 4.70
C SER A 148 13.22 -15.05 3.18
N ILE A 149 12.31 -15.77 2.50
CA ILE A 149 12.22 -15.78 1.02
C ILE A 149 12.03 -14.35 0.49
N ALA A 150 11.14 -13.58 1.10
CA ALA A 150 10.90 -12.19 0.69
C ALA A 150 12.11 -11.28 0.91
N ILE A 151 12.78 -11.41 2.08
CA ILE A 151 13.98 -10.64 2.40
C ILE A 151 15.12 -11.00 1.45
N ASP A 152 15.37 -12.29 1.21
CA ASP A 152 16.43 -12.75 0.30
C ASP A 152 16.19 -12.24 -1.12
N THR A 153 14.93 -12.20 -1.56
CA THR A 153 14.56 -11.62 -2.86
C THR A 153 14.88 -10.13 -2.92
N ILE A 154 14.60 -9.36 -1.86
CA ILE A 154 14.97 -7.94 -1.78
C ILE A 154 16.48 -7.78 -1.82
N LEU A 155 17.22 -8.55 -1.01
CA LEU A 155 18.67 -8.48 -0.94
C LEU A 155 19.32 -8.81 -2.29
N ASN A 156 18.75 -9.74 -3.06
CA ASN A 156 19.25 -10.13 -4.37
C ASN A 156 19.09 -9.02 -5.44
N GLN A 157 18.24 -8.00 -5.21
CA GLN A 157 18.12 -6.87 -6.15
C GLN A 157 19.31 -5.91 -6.10
N LYS A 158 20.26 -6.09 -5.17
CA LYS A 158 21.45 -5.25 -5.06
C LYS A 158 22.26 -5.19 -6.35
N SER A 159 22.43 -6.31 -7.04
CA SER A 159 23.15 -6.37 -8.31
C SER A 159 22.47 -5.54 -9.41
N ASN A 160 21.14 -5.53 -9.45
CA ASN A 160 20.36 -4.69 -10.38
C ASN A 160 20.54 -3.20 -10.05
N TYR A 161 20.54 -2.85 -8.76
CA TYR A 161 20.76 -1.47 -8.30
C TYR A 161 22.17 -0.98 -8.68
N GLU A 162 23.20 -1.76 -8.42
CA GLU A 162 24.62 -1.45 -8.77
C GLU A 162 24.84 -1.36 -10.28
N ALA A 163 24.08 -2.12 -11.08
CA ALA A 163 24.10 -2.07 -12.54
C ALA A 163 23.31 -0.88 -13.13
N GLY A 164 22.75 0.02 -12.33
CA GLY A 164 21.97 1.17 -12.78
C GLY A 164 20.58 0.84 -13.33
N LYS A 165 20.07 -0.37 -13.09
CA LYS A 165 18.73 -0.84 -13.45
C LYS A 165 17.97 -1.30 -12.22
N PRO A 166 17.71 -0.40 -11.25
CA PRO A 166 17.15 -0.79 -9.96
C PRO A 166 15.76 -1.40 -10.08
N VAL A 167 15.50 -2.40 -9.24
CA VAL A 167 14.14 -2.80 -8.85
C VAL A 167 13.91 -2.19 -7.47
N TYR A 168 13.01 -1.21 -7.40
CA TYR A 168 12.67 -0.58 -6.13
C TYR A 168 11.80 -1.50 -5.30
N CYS A 169 12.20 -1.75 -4.07
CA CYS A 169 11.55 -2.70 -3.19
C CYS A 169 10.66 -1.97 -2.17
N ILE A 170 9.44 -2.41 -2.02
CA ILE A 170 8.51 -1.91 -1.01
C ILE A 170 8.13 -3.08 -0.11
N TYR A 171 8.58 -3.04 1.15
CA TYR A 171 8.20 -4.04 2.14
C TYR A 171 7.08 -3.49 3.02
N VAL A 172 5.94 -4.16 3.01
CA VAL A 172 4.76 -3.76 3.78
C VAL A 172 4.59 -4.71 4.96
N ALA A 173 4.93 -4.24 6.15
CA ALA A 173 4.75 -4.95 7.41
C ALA A 173 3.34 -4.67 7.95
N ILE A 174 2.51 -5.72 8.04
CA ILE A 174 1.11 -5.61 8.44
C ILE A 174 0.89 -6.34 9.76
N GLY A 175 0.50 -5.62 10.81
CA GLY A 175 0.20 -6.20 12.11
C GLY A 175 1.36 -6.96 12.76
N GLN A 176 2.60 -6.64 12.40
CA GLN A 176 3.80 -7.23 12.99
C GLN A 176 4.19 -6.51 14.27
N LYS A 177 4.97 -7.18 15.12
CA LYS A 177 5.57 -6.52 16.30
C LYS A 177 6.59 -5.48 15.84
N GLY A 178 6.61 -4.32 16.48
CA GLY A 178 7.59 -3.27 16.18
C GLY A 178 9.05 -3.75 16.24
N SER A 179 9.38 -4.63 17.18
CA SER A 179 10.71 -5.24 17.28
C SER A 179 11.09 -6.09 16.07
N THR A 180 10.13 -6.80 15.48
CA THR A 180 10.34 -7.60 14.26
C THR A 180 10.63 -6.68 13.07
N VAL A 181 9.85 -5.60 12.93
CA VAL A 181 10.08 -4.58 11.89
C VAL A 181 11.45 -3.92 12.06
N ALA A 182 11.83 -3.56 13.28
CA ALA A 182 13.13 -2.96 13.57
C ALA A 182 14.29 -3.90 13.21
N SER A 183 14.18 -5.19 13.56
CA SER A 183 15.19 -6.20 13.20
C SER A 183 15.32 -6.35 11.68
N LEU A 184 14.20 -6.38 10.96
CA LEU A 184 14.18 -6.44 9.50
C LEU A 184 14.87 -5.21 8.88
N VAL A 185 14.51 -4.01 9.33
CA VAL A 185 15.12 -2.76 8.84
C VAL A 185 16.64 -2.75 9.09
N ASN A 186 17.09 -3.24 10.24
CA ASN A 186 18.52 -3.35 10.54
C ASN A 186 19.20 -4.34 9.60
N THR A 187 18.62 -5.50 9.34
CA THR A 187 19.16 -6.49 8.39
C THR A 187 19.28 -5.90 6.98
N LEU A 188 18.26 -5.20 6.50
CA LEU A 188 18.29 -4.53 5.18
C LEU A 188 19.37 -3.43 5.14
N ARG A 189 19.54 -2.69 6.24
CA ARG A 189 20.55 -1.63 6.33
C ARG A 189 21.96 -2.19 6.34
N GLU A 190 22.24 -3.20 7.15
CA GLU A 190 23.56 -3.86 7.24
C GLU A 190 23.98 -4.48 5.90
N ARG A 191 23.01 -4.94 5.11
CA ARG A 191 23.26 -5.52 3.77
C ARG A 191 23.27 -4.48 2.64
N GLY A 192 23.02 -3.19 2.95
CA GLY A 192 22.97 -2.11 1.96
C GLY A 192 21.75 -2.14 1.05
N ALA A 193 20.67 -2.82 1.46
CA ALA A 193 19.46 -2.91 0.66
C ALA A 193 18.48 -1.74 0.92
N MET A 194 18.70 -0.95 1.96
CA MET A 194 17.82 0.21 2.23
C MET A 194 17.90 1.29 1.15
N ASP A 195 18.99 1.38 0.41
CA ASP A 195 19.18 2.42 -0.62
C ASP A 195 18.15 2.32 -1.77
N TYR A 196 17.58 1.14 -1.98
CA TYR A 196 16.54 0.89 -2.98
C TYR A 196 15.26 0.32 -2.37
N THR A 197 15.10 0.39 -1.04
CA THR A 197 13.95 -0.19 -0.32
C THR A 197 13.21 0.88 0.49
N ILE A 198 11.88 0.79 0.47
CA ILE A 198 10.97 1.55 1.34
C ILE A 198 10.25 0.55 2.23
N VAL A 199 10.16 0.84 3.53
CA VAL A 199 9.40 0.01 4.47
C VAL A 199 8.15 0.75 4.89
N VAL A 200 6.98 0.16 4.63
CA VAL A 200 5.69 0.64 5.10
C VAL A 200 5.29 -0.20 6.32
N ALA A 201 5.15 0.42 7.47
CA ALA A 201 4.86 -0.30 8.70
C ALA A 201 3.50 0.11 9.30
N ALA A 202 2.64 -0.88 9.50
CA ALA A 202 1.47 -0.81 10.35
C ALA A 202 1.60 -1.94 11.39
N THR A 203 2.03 -1.58 12.58
CA THR A 203 2.34 -2.56 13.63
C THR A 203 1.08 -3.11 14.28
N ALA A 204 1.23 -4.17 15.09
CA ALA A 204 0.11 -4.75 15.83
C ALA A 204 -0.47 -3.79 16.91
N ALA A 205 0.24 -2.72 17.26
CA ALA A 205 -0.23 -1.69 18.19
C ALA A 205 -1.02 -0.57 17.49
N ASP A 206 -0.93 -0.50 16.17
CA ASP A 206 -1.64 0.51 15.39
C ASP A 206 -3.12 0.14 15.20
N PRO A 207 -4.01 1.13 15.06
CA PRO A 207 -5.42 0.89 14.75
C PRO A 207 -5.63 -0.04 13.56
N ALA A 208 -6.69 -0.87 13.61
CA ALA A 208 -7.04 -1.79 12.52
C ALA A 208 -7.16 -1.09 11.15
N ALA A 209 -7.63 0.16 11.15
CA ALA A 209 -7.68 0.99 9.95
C ALA A 209 -6.32 1.13 9.26
N LEU A 210 -5.26 1.44 10.00
CA LEU A 210 -3.92 1.60 9.44
C LEU A 210 -3.38 0.27 8.91
N GLN A 211 -3.64 -0.84 9.61
CA GLN A 211 -3.28 -2.18 9.14
C GLN A 211 -4.03 -2.54 7.84
N TYR A 212 -5.30 -2.15 7.74
CA TYR A 212 -6.10 -2.33 6.54
C TYR A 212 -5.55 -1.53 5.34
N PHE A 213 -5.17 -0.26 5.54
CA PHE A 213 -4.68 0.61 4.45
C PHE A 213 -3.22 0.39 4.07
N ALA A 214 -2.39 -0.23 4.92
CA ALA A 214 -0.97 -0.42 4.66
C ALA A 214 -0.66 -1.10 3.32
N PRO A 215 -1.32 -2.19 2.90
CA PRO A 215 -1.10 -2.78 1.59
C PRO A 215 -1.44 -1.85 0.42
N PHE A 216 -2.48 -1.06 0.54
CA PHE A 216 -2.86 -0.08 -0.49
C PHE A 216 -1.83 1.05 -0.61
N ALA A 217 -1.25 1.49 0.51
CA ALA A 217 -0.14 2.43 0.52
C ALA A 217 1.11 1.84 -0.19
N GLY A 218 1.46 0.59 0.12
CA GLY A 218 2.54 -0.11 -0.56
C GLY A 218 2.30 -0.25 -2.07
N ALA A 219 1.05 -0.58 -2.47
CA ALA A 219 0.67 -0.63 -3.88
C ALA A 219 0.80 0.74 -4.56
N ALA A 220 0.32 1.82 -3.91
CA ALA A 220 0.41 3.18 -4.46
C ALA A 220 1.88 3.63 -4.66
N ILE A 221 2.76 3.28 -3.74
CA ILE A 221 4.21 3.53 -3.87
C ILE A 221 4.79 2.72 -5.04
N GLY A 222 4.46 1.43 -5.15
CA GLY A 222 4.90 0.59 -6.26
C GLY A 222 4.42 1.10 -7.61
N GLU A 223 3.17 1.56 -7.69
CA GLU A 223 2.59 2.16 -8.89
C GLU A 223 3.27 3.46 -9.31
N TYR A 224 3.70 4.29 -8.38
CA TYR A 224 4.48 5.48 -8.71
C TYR A 224 5.75 5.12 -9.49
N PHE A 225 6.50 4.13 -9.02
CA PHE A 225 7.70 3.68 -9.74
C PHE A 225 7.34 3.05 -11.08
N ARG A 226 6.35 2.15 -11.11
CA ARG A 226 5.87 1.50 -12.35
C ARG A 226 5.43 2.53 -13.39
N ASP A 227 4.59 3.48 -13.01
CA ASP A 227 3.98 4.44 -13.94
C ASP A 227 5.01 5.49 -14.40
N THR A 228 6.12 5.64 -13.69
CA THR A 228 7.28 6.45 -14.11
C THR A 228 8.36 5.63 -14.84
N GLY A 229 8.04 4.42 -15.31
CA GLY A 229 8.89 3.58 -16.15
C GLY A 229 10.01 2.86 -15.40
N ARG A 230 9.81 2.59 -14.12
CA ARG A 230 10.76 1.90 -13.24
C ARG A 230 10.16 0.61 -12.70
N ASP A 231 10.99 -0.38 -12.44
CA ASP A 231 10.53 -1.64 -11.86
C ASP A 231 10.33 -1.52 -10.35
N ALA A 232 9.27 -2.14 -9.83
CA ALA A 232 9.00 -2.21 -8.41
C ALA A 232 8.63 -3.63 -7.97
N LEU A 233 9.12 -4.02 -6.81
CA LEU A 233 8.74 -5.23 -6.09
C LEU A 233 8.01 -4.84 -4.81
N VAL A 234 6.76 -5.27 -4.67
CA VAL A 234 5.99 -5.05 -3.44
C VAL A 234 5.80 -6.36 -2.69
N VAL A 235 6.20 -6.39 -1.45
CA VAL A 235 6.06 -7.54 -0.54
C VAL A 235 5.03 -7.18 0.53
N TYR A 236 3.97 -7.99 0.64
CA TYR A 236 2.96 -7.86 1.70
C TYR A 236 3.15 -8.94 2.75
N ASP A 237 3.57 -8.59 3.95
CA ASP A 237 3.79 -9.52 5.05
C ASP A 237 2.94 -9.13 6.30
N ASP A 238 1.69 -9.65 6.51
CA ASP A 238 0.99 -10.57 5.62
C ASP A 238 -0.45 -10.10 5.34
N LEU A 239 -1.01 -10.54 4.25
CA LEU A 239 -2.39 -10.22 3.85
C LEU A 239 -3.45 -10.90 4.73
N SER A 240 -3.12 -11.97 5.46
CA SER A 240 -4.04 -12.57 6.43
C SER A 240 -4.36 -11.61 7.56
N LYS A 241 -3.38 -10.84 8.01
CA LYS A 241 -3.59 -9.80 9.04
C LYS A 241 -4.37 -8.62 8.50
N GLN A 242 -4.18 -8.25 7.22
CA GLN A 242 -5.05 -7.27 6.58
C GLN A 242 -6.51 -7.73 6.59
N ALA A 243 -6.77 -9.01 6.28
CA ALA A 243 -8.12 -9.57 6.30
C ALA A 243 -8.75 -9.52 7.69
N VAL A 244 -7.96 -9.81 8.75
CA VAL A 244 -8.40 -9.71 10.14
C VAL A 244 -8.73 -8.26 10.50
N ALA A 245 -7.88 -7.31 10.15
CA ALA A 245 -8.12 -5.88 10.37
C ALA A 245 -9.38 -5.39 9.63
N TYR A 246 -9.58 -5.83 8.39
CA TYR A 246 -10.79 -5.50 7.63
C TYR A 246 -12.05 -6.09 8.25
N ARG A 247 -11.98 -7.33 8.77
CA ARG A 247 -13.08 -7.94 9.53
C ARG A 247 -13.44 -7.09 10.75
N GLU A 248 -12.45 -6.67 11.54
CA GLU A 248 -12.64 -5.83 12.71
C GLU A 248 -13.34 -4.52 12.36
N VAL A 249 -12.82 -3.78 11.40
CA VAL A 249 -13.43 -2.53 10.90
C VAL A 249 -14.87 -2.77 10.41
N SER A 250 -15.10 -3.84 9.66
CA SER A 250 -16.43 -4.16 9.12
C SER A 250 -17.45 -4.51 10.20
N LEU A 251 -17.04 -5.22 11.25
CA LEU A 251 -17.91 -5.55 12.39
C LEU A 251 -18.30 -4.29 13.18
N ILE A 252 -17.34 -3.40 13.43
CA ILE A 252 -17.61 -2.14 14.13
C ILE A 252 -18.57 -1.25 13.29
N LEU A 253 -18.41 -1.22 11.97
CA LEU A 253 -19.31 -0.55 11.05
C LEU A 253 -20.67 -1.27 10.89
N ARG A 254 -20.89 -2.40 11.57
CA ARG A 254 -22.10 -3.22 11.50
C ARG A 254 -22.44 -3.69 10.09
N ARG A 255 -21.44 -3.93 9.26
CA ARG A 255 -21.64 -4.54 7.95
C ARG A 255 -22.06 -6.01 8.11
N PRO A 256 -22.94 -6.52 7.23
CA PRO A 256 -23.37 -7.91 7.30
C PRO A 256 -22.15 -8.83 7.16
N SER A 257 -22.02 -9.78 8.10
CA SER A 257 -20.93 -10.76 8.13
C SER A 257 -21.38 -12.13 7.64
N GLY A 258 -20.47 -12.83 6.99
CA GLY A 258 -20.60 -14.22 6.59
C GLY A 258 -19.88 -15.18 7.53
N ARG A 259 -19.31 -16.25 6.96
CA ARG A 259 -18.55 -17.25 7.71
C ARG A 259 -17.38 -16.63 8.45
N GLU A 260 -17.16 -17.06 9.70
CA GLU A 260 -16.09 -16.61 10.59
C GLU A 260 -16.08 -15.07 10.82
N ALA A 261 -17.28 -14.46 10.69
CA ALA A 261 -17.51 -13.02 10.81
C ALA A 261 -16.77 -12.16 9.76
N TYR A 262 -16.25 -12.74 8.68
CA TYR A 262 -15.72 -11.97 7.57
C TYR A 262 -16.85 -11.32 6.76
N PRO A 263 -16.66 -10.08 6.28
CA PRO A 263 -17.61 -9.45 5.38
C PRO A 263 -17.67 -10.18 4.02
N GLY A 264 -18.79 -10.12 3.33
CA GLY A 264 -19.01 -10.84 2.07
C GLY A 264 -18.07 -10.42 0.93
N ASP A 265 -17.48 -9.23 1.02
CA ASP A 265 -16.56 -8.67 0.04
C ASP A 265 -15.06 -8.91 0.38
N ILE A 266 -14.75 -9.82 1.30
CA ILE A 266 -13.37 -10.13 1.69
C ILE A 266 -12.50 -10.57 0.49
N PHE A 267 -13.07 -11.31 -0.45
CA PHE A 267 -12.36 -11.68 -1.66
C PHE A 267 -12.02 -10.44 -2.52
N TYR A 268 -12.96 -9.51 -2.62
CA TYR A 268 -12.75 -8.27 -3.37
C TYR A 268 -11.65 -7.38 -2.76
N LEU A 269 -11.47 -7.43 -1.44
CA LEU A 269 -10.36 -6.76 -0.76
C LEU A 269 -9.01 -7.14 -1.37
N HIS A 270 -8.72 -8.43 -1.46
CA HIS A 270 -7.45 -8.92 -1.98
C HIS A 270 -7.37 -8.85 -3.51
N SER A 271 -8.46 -9.15 -4.22
CA SER A 271 -8.45 -9.14 -5.68
C SER A 271 -8.17 -7.74 -6.26
N ARG A 272 -8.83 -6.68 -5.73
CA ARG A 272 -8.59 -5.32 -6.20
C ARG A 272 -7.19 -4.79 -5.87
N LEU A 273 -6.57 -5.29 -4.80
CA LEU A 273 -5.18 -4.98 -4.46
C LEU A 273 -4.21 -5.68 -5.42
N LEU A 274 -4.38 -6.99 -5.58
CA LEU A 274 -3.44 -7.81 -6.34
C LEU A 274 -3.51 -7.56 -7.86
N GLU A 275 -4.67 -7.20 -8.40
CA GLU A 275 -4.81 -6.83 -9.80
C GLU A 275 -4.07 -5.54 -10.19
N ARG A 276 -3.65 -4.74 -9.24
CA ARG A 276 -2.83 -3.53 -9.47
C ARG A 276 -1.40 -3.86 -9.91
N ALA A 277 -0.91 -5.07 -9.62
CA ALA A 277 0.36 -5.55 -10.17
C ALA A 277 0.20 -5.82 -11.67
N ALA A 278 0.97 -5.12 -12.47
CA ALA A 278 0.91 -5.23 -13.93
C ALA A 278 2.19 -4.73 -14.57
N LYS A 279 2.56 -5.30 -15.71
CA LYS A 279 3.54 -4.74 -16.61
C LYS A 279 2.84 -3.82 -17.60
N ILE A 280 3.22 -2.55 -17.61
CA ILE A 280 2.59 -1.53 -18.47
C ILE A 280 3.13 -1.66 -19.89
N ILE A 281 2.28 -1.35 -20.87
CA ILE A 281 2.59 -1.36 -22.30
C ILE A 281 3.81 -0.47 -22.63
N ASN A 282 4.57 -0.85 -23.65
CA ASN A 282 5.75 -0.11 -24.09
C ASN A 282 5.47 1.03 -25.08
N GLN A 283 4.20 1.25 -25.44
CA GLN A 283 3.78 2.37 -26.29
C GLN A 283 3.44 3.58 -25.41
N GLN A 284 4.23 4.63 -25.53
CA GLN A 284 4.11 5.83 -24.67
C GLN A 284 2.74 6.49 -24.79
N GLU A 285 2.23 6.68 -26.01
CA GLU A 285 0.93 7.31 -26.25
C GLU A 285 -0.23 6.56 -25.58
N VAL A 286 -0.15 5.23 -25.56
CA VAL A 286 -1.15 4.39 -24.91
C VAL A 286 -1.00 4.43 -23.39
N ALA A 287 0.24 4.40 -22.87
CA ALA A 287 0.51 4.46 -21.44
C ALA A 287 0.01 5.78 -20.82
N GLU A 288 0.12 6.89 -21.53
CA GLU A 288 -0.37 8.21 -21.11
C GLU A 288 -1.90 8.30 -21.01
N GLN A 289 -2.62 7.39 -21.68
CA GLN A 289 -4.08 7.30 -21.65
C GLN A 289 -4.59 6.31 -20.59
N MET A 290 -3.71 5.80 -19.73
CA MET A 290 -4.09 4.81 -18.72
C MET A 290 -5.23 5.34 -17.83
N ASN A 291 -6.23 4.49 -17.60
CA ASN A 291 -7.37 4.82 -16.76
C ASN A 291 -6.97 5.13 -15.32
N ASP A 292 -7.69 6.03 -14.68
CA ASP A 292 -7.50 6.46 -13.30
C ASP A 292 -6.07 6.93 -12.99
N LEU A 293 -5.39 7.54 -13.97
CA LEU A 293 -4.06 8.11 -13.78
C LEU A 293 -4.16 9.33 -12.84
N PRO A 294 -3.43 9.33 -11.71
CA PRO A 294 -3.44 10.45 -10.79
C PRO A 294 -3.04 11.76 -11.48
N PRO A 295 -3.72 12.89 -11.17
CA PRO A 295 -3.36 14.18 -11.75
C PRO A 295 -1.88 14.56 -11.55
N SER A 296 -1.28 14.16 -10.44
CA SER A 296 0.13 14.37 -10.10
C SER A 296 1.12 13.65 -11.02
N LEU A 297 0.67 12.61 -11.76
CA LEU A 297 1.47 11.86 -12.71
C LEU A 297 1.23 12.26 -14.17
N LYS A 298 0.27 13.12 -14.47
CA LYS A 298 0.04 13.60 -15.84
C LYS A 298 1.31 14.23 -16.41
N GLY A 299 1.74 13.76 -17.59
CA GLY A 299 2.97 14.17 -18.23
C GLY A 299 4.27 13.58 -17.65
N LYS A 300 4.18 12.75 -16.60
CA LYS A 300 5.32 12.04 -16.01
C LYS A 300 5.32 10.54 -16.28
N VAL A 301 4.24 10.02 -16.85
CA VAL A 301 4.12 8.61 -17.23
C VAL A 301 5.18 8.24 -18.25
N LYS A 302 5.85 7.13 -18.03
CA LYS A 302 6.81 6.55 -18.98
C LYS A 302 6.38 5.12 -19.29
N ALA A 303 6.30 4.80 -20.57
CA ALA A 303 6.11 3.43 -21.00
C ALA A 303 7.26 2.55 -20.51
N CYS A 304 6.99 1.27 -20.27
CA CYS A 304 8.02 0.31 -19.93
C CYS A 304 8.93 0.09 -21.14
N LEU A 305 10.02 0.84 -21.22
CA LEU A 305 11.00 0.71 -22.29
C LEU A 305 11.69 -0.66 -22.15
N LEU A 306 11.35 -1.57 -23.05
CA LEU A 306 12.23 -2.69 -23.33
C LEU A 306 13.50 -2.08 -23.95
N TYR A 307 14.61 -2.12 -23.21
CA TYR A 307 15.91 -1.91 -23.85
C TYR A 307 16.14 -3.08 -24.81
N THR A 308 15.72 -2.91 -26.03
CA THR A 308 16.35 -3.63 -27.14
C THR A 308 17.70 -2.98 -27.28
N SER A 309 18.75 -3.64 -26.75
CA SER A 309 20.11 -3.35 -27.22
C SER A 309 20.13 -3.53 -28.73
N PRO A 310 20.79 -2.64 -29.48
CA PRO A 310 21.06 -2.90 -30.87
C PRO A 310 21.90 -4.18 -31.04
#